data_43f257868fe506feb3199d98a543aae4
#
_entry.id   43f257868fe506feb3199d98a543aae4
#
_cell.length_a   1.000
_cell.length_b   1.000
_cell.length_c   1.000
_cell.angle_alpha   90.00
_cell.angle_beta   90.00
_cell.angle_gamma   90.00
#
_symmetry.space_group_name_H-M   'P 1'
#
loop_
_entity.id
_entity.type
_entity.pdbx_description
1 polymer ?
#
loop_
_entity_poly.entity_id
_entity_poly.type
_entity_poly.pdbx_seq_one_letter_code
_entity_poly.pdbx_strand_id
1 'polypeptide(L)'
;MTIVTRQKPPRWHLVTIILLLLIGYSPVAGADIVQQAESWFANVTTMRADFTQIASDGSAAEGKIVMRRPSRLKITYDGVPALNLITTPVWLHVDQPDERRVTSYPISETPLSLILADPVSLRPAGYETIVKERAGGITQIAIHKDSGEGAGRLTLEFTASPFQLRRWIVEDVAGIQTSVTLQNMAFGLPVENAEFSLPNYPNQ
;
A
#
# COMPACT_ATOMS: atom_id res chain seq x y z
N MET A 1 -34.42 37.70 -88.25
CA MET A 1 -33.94 38.41 -87.08
C MET A 1 -34.27 37.53 -85.88
N THR A 2 -33.35 36.60 -85.53
CA THR A 2 -33.61 35.51 -84.58
C THR A 2 -32.91 35.86 -83.27
N ILE A 3 -33.68 36.10 -82.24
CA ILE A 3 -33.17 36.45 -80.89
C ILE A 3 -32.86 35.14 -80.18
N VAL A 4 -31.55 34.89 -79.88
CA VAL A 4 -31.07 33.75 -79.07
C VAL A 4 -31.07 34.19 -77.61
N THR A 5 -32.02 33.70 -76.87
CA THR A 5 -32.08 33.87 -75.39
C THR A 5 -31.07 32.92 -74.69
N ARG A 6 -30.08 33.51 -74.07
CA ARG A 6 -29.05 32.78 -73.32
C ARG A 6 -29.55 32.46 -71.89
N GLN A 7 -29.93 31.23 -71.65
CA GLN A 7 -30.27 30.78 -70.31
C GLN A 7 -29.00 30.64 -69.41
N LYS A 8 -29.04 31.27 -68.23
CA LYS A 8 -28.03 31.10 -67.19
C LYS A 8 -28.21 29.71 -66.49
N PRO A 9 -27.12 28.97 -66.21
CA PRO A 9 -27.22 27.72 -65.45
C PRO A 9 -27.55 28.00 -63.99
N PRO A 10 -28.25 27.05 -63.27
CA PRO A 10 -28.58 27.22 -61.89
C PRO A 10 -27.32 27.06 -60.99
N ARG A 11 -27.16 27.99 -60.07
CA ARG A 11 -26.12 27.96 -59.04
C ARG A 11 -26.50 26.88 -58.01
N TRP A 12 -25.90 25.73 -58.12
CA TRP A 12 -25.96 24.70 -57.09
C TRP A 12 -25.06 25.17 -55.98
N HIS A 13 -25.63 25.55 -54.82
CA HIS A 13 -24.93 25.80 -53.61
C HIS A 13 -24.47 24.47 -53.08
N LEU A 14 -23.17 24.15 -53.23
CA LEU A 14 -22.48 23.10 -52.53
C LEU A 14 -22.52 23.41 -51.01
N VAL A 15 -23.52 22.85 -50.33
CA VAL A 15 -23.56 22.81 -48.88
C VAL A 15 -22.55 21.75 -48.46
N THR A 16 -21.33 22.20 -48.17
CA THR A 16 -20.29 21.33 -47.57
C THR A 16 -20.69 21.08 -46.12
N ILE A 17 -21.29 19.92 -45.86
CA ILE A 17 -21.54 19.45 -44.50
C ILE A 17 -20.17 19.05 -43.91
N ILE A 18 -19.57 19.97 -43.14
CA ILE A 18 -18.43 19.65 -42.28
C ILE A 18 -18.98 18.88 -41.12
N LEU A 19 -18.91 17.53 -41.20
CA LEU A 19 -19.15 16.63 -40.10
C LEU A 19 -17.96 16.76 -39.14
N LEU A 20 -18.05 17.64 -38.13
CA LEU A 20 -17.13 17.75 -37.04
C LEU A 20 -17.26 16.45 -36.22
N LEU A 21 -16.37 15.47 -36.47
CA LEU A 21 -16.11 14.37 -35.59
C LEU A 21 -15.51 14.95 -34.28
N LEU A 22 -16.38 15.25 -33.31
CA LEU A 22 -16.02 15.42 -31.92
C LEU A 22 -15.55 14.06 -31.42
N ILE A 23 -14.25 13.78 -31.63
CA ILE A 23 -13.56 12.71 -30.89
C ILE A 23 -13.57 13.20 -29.45
N GLY A 24 -14.56 12.74 -28.69
CA GLY A 24 -14.61 12.92 -27.25
C GLY A 24 -13.37 12.26 -26.66
N TYR A 25 -12.36 13.07 -26.36
CA TYR A 25 -11.33 12.67 -25.40
C TYR A 25 -12.04 12.51 -24.06
N SER A 26 -12.53 11.29 -23.79
CA SER A 26 -12.82 10.90 -22.43
C SER A 26 -11.48 10.93 -21.71
N PRO A 27 -11.27 11.77 -20.68
CA PRO A 27 -10.11 11.61 -19.84
C PRO A 27 -10.21 10.18 -19.31
N VAL A 28 -9.26 9.33 -19.64
CA VAL A 28 -9.04 8.10 -18.91
C VAL A 28 -8.78 8.59 -17.49
N ALA A 29 -9.80 8.51 -16.63
CA ALA A 29 -9.66 8.82 -15.22
C ALA A 29 -8.53 7.91 -14.75
N GLY A 30 -7.36 8.50 -14.49
CA GLY A 30 -6.23 7.78 -13.93
C GLY A 30 -6.76 7.07 -12.70
N ALA A 31 -6.61 5.75 -12.64
CA ALA A 31 -7.08 4.99 -11.50
C ALA A 31 -6.55 5.70 -10.24
N ASP A 32 -7.46 6.02 -9.30
CA ASP A 32 -7.06 6.64 -8.04
C ASP A 32 -5.95 5.79 -7.43
N ILE A 33 -4.79 6.39 -7.25
CA ILE A 33 -3.57 5.71 -6.78
C ILE A 33 -3.80 5.00 -5.44
N VAL A 34 -4.68 5.52 -4.60
CA VAL A 34 -5.07 4.89 -3.34
C VAL A 34 -5.85 3.61 -3.63
N GLN A 35 -6.80 3.64 -4.57
CA GLN A 35 -7.53 2.44 -4.99
C GLN A 35 -6.60 1.41 -5.64
N GLN A 36 -5.59 1.85 -6.39
CA GLN A 36 -4.59 0.94 -6.95
C GLN A 36 -3.79 0.26 -5.84
N ALA A 37 -3.40 0.98 -4.79
CA ALA A 37 -2.70 0.42 -3.63
C ALA A 37 -3.59 -0.55 -2.83
N GLU A 38 -4.86 -0.20 -2.60
CA GLU A 38 -5.83 -1.11 -1.97
C GLU A 38 -6.02 -2.38 -2.79
N SER A 39 -6.10 -2.26 -4.12
CA SER A 39 -6.18 -3.41 -5.05
C SER A 39 -4.91 -4.26 -5.01
N TRP A 40 -3.73 -3.64 -4.88
CA TRP A 40 -2.47 -4.36 -4.70
C TRP A 40 -2.53 -5.24 -3.44
N PHE A 41 -2.96 -4.68 -2.30
CA PHE A 41 -3.13 -5.45 -1.06
C PHE A 41 -4.18 -6.56 -1.20
N ALA A 42 -5.28 -6.33 -1.91
CA ALA A 42 -6.31 -7.34 -2.14
C ALA A 42 -5.78 -8.54 -2.94
N ASN A 43 -4.87 -8.30 -3.89
CA ASN A 43 -4.28 -9.33 -4.74
C ASN A 43 -3.10 -10.07 -4.08
N VAL A 44 -2.41 -9.44 -3.12
CA VAL A 44 -1.29 -10.06 -2.39
C VAL A 44 -1.82 -10.82 -1.19
N THR A 45 -2.15 -12.09 -1.38
CA THR A 45 -2.64 -12.96 -0.30
C THR A 45 -1.52 -13.50 0.59
N THR A 46 -0.36 -13.79 0.00
CA THR A 46 0.84 -14.24 0.72
C THR A 46 2.08 -13.50 0.20
N MET A 47 3.02 -13.22 1.10
CA MET A 47 4.30 -12.60 0.76
C MET A 47 5.38 -13.14 1.69
N ARG A 48 6.55 -13.39 1.12
CA ARG A 48 7.83 -13.53 1.84
C ARG A 48 8.76 -12.44 1.37
N ALA A 49 9.53 -11.86 2.28
CA ALA A 49 10.51 -10.84 1.95
C ALA A 49 11.66 -10.86 2.96
N ASP A 50 12.81 -10.41 2.53
CA ASP A 50 13.83 -9.88 3.44
C ASP A 50 13.52 -8.41 3.70
N PHE A 51 13.98 -7.88 4.85
CA PHE A 51 13.82 -6.48 5.15
C PHE A 51 15.05 -5.88 5.81
N THR A 52 15.21 -4.57 5.62
CA THR A 52 16.09 -3.72 6.42
C THR A 52 15.23 -2.68 7.12
N GLN A 53 15.39 -2.56 8.43
CA GLN A 53 14.73 -1.57 9.27
C GLN A 53 15.74 -0.51 9.71
N ILE A 54 15.32 0.76 9.69
CA ILE A 54 16.09 1.89 10.21
C ILE A 54 15.16 2.70 11.12
N ALA A 55 15.57 2.91 12.36
CA ALA A 55 14.88 3.78 13.30
C ALA A 55 15.46 5.19 13.29
N SER A 56 14.73 6.16 13.84
CA SER A 56 15.12 7.57 13.85
C SER A 56 16.37 7.88 14.69
N ASP A 57 16.75 6.98 15.60
CA ASP A 57 17.99 7.05 16.36
C ASP A 57 19.22 6.55 15.57
N GLY A 58 19.01 6.12 14.33
CA GLY A 58 20.04 5.55 13.46
C GLY A 58 20.31 4.07 13.67
N SER A 59 19.62 3.41 14.58
CA SER A 59 19.73 1.96 14.75
C SER A 59 19.18 1.25 13.52
N ALA A 60 19.83 0.14 13.12
CA ALA A 60 19.46 -0.68 12.00
C ALA A 60 19.25 -2.13 12.42
N ALA A 61 18.29 -2.80 11.80
CA ALA A 61 18.03 -4.22 11.96
C ALA A 61 17.64 -4.82 10.62
N GLU A 62 17.85 -6.11 10.46
CA GLU A 62 17.50 -6.88 9.27
C GLU A 62 16.72 -8.12 9.69
N GLY A 63 16.13 -8.80 8.73
CA GLY A 63 15.42 -10.04 8.99
C GLY A 63 14.48 -10.44 7.87
N LYS A 64 13.49 -11.25 8.24
CA LYS A 64 12.55 -11.87 7.31
C LYS A 64 11.10 -11.55 7.68
N ILE A 65 10.31 -11.37 6.64
CA ILE A 65 8.86 -11.16 6.76
C ILE A 65 8.15 -12.31 6.06
N VAL A 66 7.16 -12.87 6.77
CA VAL A 66 6.18 -13.78 6.21
C VAL A 66 4.80 -13.18 6.47
N MET A 67 4.03 -12.97 5.41
CA MET A 67 2.68 -12.44 5.50
C MET A 67 1.70 -13.40 4.83
N ARG A 68 0.55 -13.59 5.47
CA ARG A 68 -0.63 -14.22 4.89
C ARG A 68 -1.86 -13.45 5.31
N ARG A 69 -2.44 -12.77 4.37
CA ARG A 69 -3.63 -11.96 4.61
C ARG A 69 -4.91 -12.81 4.69
N PRO A 70 -5.90 -12.35 5.46
CA PRO A 70 -5.82 -11.20 6.37
C PRO A 70 -5.08 -11.52 7.68
N SER A 71 -4.66 -10.48 8.39
CA SER A 71 -4.27 -10.47 9.80
C SER A 71 -3.01 -11.25 10.20
N ARG A 72 -2.38 -11.99 9.30
CA ARG A 72 -1.21 -12.82 9.63
C ARG A 72 0.07 -12.20 9.09
N LEU A 73 0.92 -11.77 10.00
CA LEU A 73 2.26 -11.27 9.73
C LEU A 73 3.22 -11.86 10.76
N LYS A 74 4.36 -12.32 10.31
CA LYS A 74 5.51 -12.64 11.17
C LYS A 74 6.72 -11.89 10.67
N ILE A 75 7.37 -11.18 11.56
CA ILE A 75 8.67 -10.53 11.34
C ILE A 75 9.64 -11.22 12.26
N THR A 76 10.71 -11.78 11.70
CA THR A 76 11.81 -12.38 12.45
C THR A 76 13.04 -11.53 12.25
N TYR A 77 13.57 -10.98 13.31
CA TYR A 77 14.79 -10.18 13.28
C TYR A 77 16.01 -11.08 13.34
N ASP A 78 17.01 -10.75 12.53
CA ASP A 78 18.30 -11.41 12.57
C ASP A 78 19.14 -10.81 13.72
N GLY A 79 19.92 -11.66 14.41
CA GLY A 79 20.82 -11.20 15.46
C GLY A 79 20.42 -11.59 16.89
N VAL A 80 21.11 -10.98 17.85
CA VAL A 80 20.94 -11.24 19.29
C VAL A 80 20.77 -9.89 19.99
N PRO A 81 19.78 -9.71 20.86
CA PRO A 81 18.81 -10.73 21.30
C PRO A 81 17.78 -11.09 20.20
N ALA A 82 17.32 -12.33 20.21
CA ALA A 82 16.32 -12.80 19.26
C ALA A 82 14.97 -12.08 19.48
N LEU A 83 14.34 -11.69 18.37
CA LEU A 83 13.06 -10.97 18.39
C LEU A 83 12.16 -11.46 17.26
N ASN A 84 10.91 -11.75 17.58
CA ASN A 84 9.86 -11.99 16.59
C ASN A 84 8.65 -11.10 16.88
N LEU A 85 8.04 -10.58 15.83
CA LEU A 85 6.71 -9.96 15.89
C LEU A 85 5.74 -10.89 15.18
N ILE A 86 4.64 -11.25 15.83
CA ILE A 86 3.64 -12.17 15.27
C ILE A 86 2.26 -11.54 15.45
N THR A 87 1.48 -11.41 14.37
CA THR A 87 0.14 -10.86 14.46
C THR A 87 -0.93 -11.94 14.37
N THR A 88 -2.02 -11.66 15.07
CA THR A 88 -3.31 -12.34 14.99
C THR A 88 -4.37 -11.29 14.59
N PRO A 89 -5.65 -11.65 14.40
CA PRO A 89 -6.68 -10.66 14.10
C PRO A 89 -6.84 -9.56 15.16
N VAL A 90 -6.44 -9.81 16.42
CA VAL A 90 -6.67 -8.91 17.55
C VAL A 90 -5.37 -8.42 18.18
N TRP A 91 -4.29 -9.21 18.09
CA TRP A 91 -3.08 -8.96 18.84
C TRP A 91 -1.84 -8.86 17.95
N LEU A 92 -0.93 -7.98 18.34
CA LEU A 92 0.48 -8.01 17.99
C LEU A 92 1.24 -8.63 19.18
N HIS A 93 1.90 -9.73 18.94
CA HIS A 93 2.73 -10.41 19.92
C HIS A 93 4.20 -10.11 19.66
N VAL A 94 4.89 -9.67 20.68
CA VAL A 94 6.35 -9.47 20.72
C VAL A 94 6.94 -10.66 21.44
N ASP A 95 7.55 -11.57 20.70
CA ASP A 95 8.20 -12.76 21.21
C ASP A 95 9.70 -12.51 21.37
N GLN A 96 10.20 -12.65 22.58
CA GLN A 96 11.60 -12.52 22.97
C GLN A 96 12.13 -13.87 23.44
N PRO A 97 12.63 -14.72 22.52
CA PRO A 97 13.03 -16.09 22.83
C PRO A 97 14.08 -16.20 23.92
N ASP A 98 15.07 -15.28 23.93
CA ASP A 98 16.17 -15.29 24.94
C ASP A 98 15.65 -15.01 26.35
N GLU A 99 14.58 -14.21 26.46
CA GLU A 99 13.92 -13.94 27.74
C GLU A 99 12.77 -14.92 28.04
N ARG A 100 12.46 -15.82 27.09
CA ARG A 100 11.32 -16.73 27.14
C ARG A 100 10.03 -16.00 27.46
N ARG A 101 9.82 -14.85 26.80
CA ARG A 101 8.71 -13.93 27.07
C ARG A 101 7.95 -13.58 25.79
N VAL A 102 6.61 -13.58 25.89
CA VAL A 102 5.72 -13.01 24.89
C VAL A 102 4.92 -11.88 25.54
N THR A 103 5.00 -10.68 24.95
CA THR A 103 4.16 -9.54 25.34
C THR A 103 3.17 -9.26 24.22
N SER A 104 1.91 -8.97 24.56
CA SER A 104 0.86 -8.79 23.57
C SER A 104 0.24 -7.40 23.67
N TYR A 105 0.05 -6.75 22.52
CA TYR A 105 -0.56 -5.43 22.38
C TYR A 105 -1.76 -5.54 21.43
N PRO A 106 -2.86 -4.80 21.64
CA PRO A 106 -3.93 -4.73 20.66
C PRO A 106 -3.39 -4.26 19.31
N ILE A 107 -3.68 -5.01 18.24
CA ILE A 107 -3.21 -4.65 16.89
C ILE A 107 -3.81 -3.32 16.43
N SER A 108 -5.03 -3.00 16.88
CA SER A 108 -5.72 -1.74 16.59
C SER A 108 -5.00 -0.49 17.11
N GLU A 109 -4.13 -0.64 18.11
CA GLU A 109 -3.29 0.45 18.61
C GLU A 109 -2.08 0.72 17.71
N THR A 110 -1.87 -0.10 16.69
CA THR A 110 -0.75 0.03 15.77
C THR A 110 -1.20 0.43 14.37
N PRO A 111 -0.48 1.33 13.67
CA PRO A 111 -0.79 1.67 12.28
C PRO A 111 -0.74 0.47 11.31
N LEU A 112 -0.07 -0.63 11.67
CA LEU A 112 -0.03 -1.86 10.88
C LEU A 112 -1.41 -2.50 10.71
N SER A 113 -2.35 -2.24 11.64
CA SER A 113 -3.74 -2.70 11.52
C SER A 113 -4.36 -2.30 10.18
N LEU A 114 -4.01 -1.15 9.64
CA LEU A 114 -4.56 -0.62 8.39
C LEU A 114 -4.24 -1.53 7.18
N ILE A 115 -3.03 -2.08 7.12
CA ILE A 115 -2.60 -2.92 5.99
C ILE A 115 -2.90 -4.41 6.20
N LEU A 116 -3.20 -4.81 7.43
CA LEU A 116 -3.57 -6.19 7.78
C LEU A 116 -5.07 -6.42 7.81
N ALA A 117 -5.88 -5.36 7.75
CA ALA A 117 -7.35 -5.44 7.66
C ALA A 117 -7.83 -6.10 6.37
N ASP A 118 -9.06 -6.60 6.36
CA ASP A 118 -9.73 -7.12 5.18
C ASP A 118 -11.18 -6.61 5.13
N PRO A 119 -11.55 -5.79 4.13
CA PRO A 119 -10.67 -5.22 3.12
C PRO A 119 -9.68 -4.19 3.69
N VAL A 120 -8.56 -3.97 2.99
CA VAL A 120 -7.69 -2.83 3.29
C VAL A 120 -8.39 -1.54 2.88
N SER A 121 -8.40 -0.57 3.78
CA SER A 121 -8.80 0.79 3.46
C SER A 121 -7.66 1.75 3.81
N LEU A 122 -7.20 2.48 2.81
CA LEU A 122 -6.16 3.50 2.97
C LEU A 122 -6.76 4.91 3.12
N ARG A 123 -8.11 4.99 3.19
CA ARG A 123 -8.88 6.19 3.57
C ARG A 123 -9.88 5.85 4.67
N PRO A 124 -9.44 5.32 5.81
CA PRO A 124 -10.35 4.94 6.87
C PRO A 124 -10.96 6.18 7.55
N ALA A 125 -12.16 6.05 8.08
CA ALA A 125 -12.83 7.14 8.79
C ALA A 125 -11.99 7.62 9.98
N GLY A 126 -11.86 8.94 10.12
CA GLY A 126 -11.09 9.57 11.20
C GLY A 126 -9.58 9.65 10.95
N TYR A 127 -9.12 9.29 9.74
CA TYR A 127 -7.73 9.48 9.31
C TYR A 127 -7.66 10.45 8.14
N GLU A 128 -6.56 11.18 8.05
CA GLU A 128 -6.20 11.95 6.87
C GLU A 128 -5.31 11.10 5.96
N THR A 129 -5.57 11.13 4.65
CA THR A 129 -4.77 10.41 3.66
C THR A 129 -4.18 11.40 2.66
N ILE A 130 -2.87 11.42 2.56
CA ILE A 130 -2.11 12.32 1.69
C ILE A 130 -1.32 11.47 0.70
N VAL A 131 -1.46 11.78 -0.59
CA VAL A 131 -0.68 11.15 -1.68
C VAL A 131 0.37 12.14 -2.16
N LYS A 132 1.61 11.67 -2.31
CA LYS A 132 2.72 12.45 -2.87
C LYS A 132 3.52 11.60 -3.84
N GLU A 133 3.80 12.15 -5.00
CA GLU A 133 4.77 11.58 -5.91
C GLU A 133 6.18 12.06 -5.55
N ARG A 134 7.15 11.16 -5.64
CA ARG A 134 8.57 11.42 -5.39
C ARG A 134 9.39 11.12 -6.63
N ALA A 135 10.59 11.67 -6.67
CA ALA A 135 11.54 11.34 -7.72
C ALA A 135 11.78 9.82 -7.81
N GLY A 136 12.13 9.32 -8.99
CA GLY A 136 12.38 7.91 -9.22
C GLY A 136 11.13 7.04 -9.35
N GLY A 137 9.95 7.62 -9.59
CA GLY A 137 8.71 6.87 -9.78
C GLY A 137 8.19 6.23 -8.50
N ILE A 138 8.41 6.87 -7.36
CA ILE A 138 7.90 6.44 -6.06
C ILE A 138 6.63 7.22 -5.73
N THR A 139 5.57 6.52 -5.41
CA THR A 139 4.36 7.11 -4.84
C THR A 139 4.30 6.85 -3.34
N GLN A 140 4.13 7.90 -2.56
CA GLN A 140 3.91 7.84 -1.12
C GLN A 140 2.42 8.03 -0.82
N ILE A 141 1.86 7.15 0.02
CA ILE A 141 0.53 7.28 0.61
C ILE A 141 0.72 7.35 2.11
N ALA A 142 0.51 8.53 2.68
CA ALA A 142 0.60 8.75 4.13
C ALA A 142 -0.81 8.77 4.73
N ILE A 143 -1.02 7.98 5.77
CA ILE A 143 -2.26 7.84 6.51
C ILE A 143 -1.97 8.28 7.94
N HIS A 144 -2.64 9.30 8.42
CA HIS A 144 -2.33 9.98 9.67
C HIS A 144 -3.56 10.15 10.55
N LYS A 145 -3.37 10.00 11.86
CA LYS A 145 -4.38 10.27 12.88
C LYS A 145 -3.71 10.90 14.09
N ASP A 146 -4.23 12.05 14.52
CA ASP A 146 -3.58 12.87 15.55
C ASP A 146 -3.64 12.28 16.96
N SER A 147 -4.71 11.56 17.30
CA SER A 147 -4.94 11.10 18.66
C SER A 147 -5.89 9.89 18.73
N GLY A 148 -5.88 9.22 19.88
CA GLY A 148 -6.71 8.05 20.17
C GLY A 148 -6.11 6.76 19.65
N GLU A 149 -6.90 5.71 19.65
CA GLU A 149 -6.47 4.38 19.18
C GLU A 149 -5.99 4.42 17.73
N GLY A 150 -4.82 3.85 17.47
CA GLY A 150 -4.16 3.88 16.15
C GLY A 150 -3.59 5.24 15.75
N ALA A 151 -3.41 6.18 16.71
CA ALA A 151 -2.78 7.46 16.43
C ALA A 151 -1.33 7.30 15.96
N GLY A 152 -0.86 8.27 15.15
CA GLY A 152 0.43 8.25 14.49
C GLY A 152 0.30 8.33 12.98
N ARG A 153 1.36 7.98 12.27
CA ARG A 153 1.39 8.02 10.81
C ARG A 153 1.93 6.71 10.24
N LEU A 154 1.25 6.18 9.24
CA LEU A 154 1.75 5.13 8.37
C LEU A 154 1.99 5.73 6.99
N THR A 155 3.21 5.67 6.49
CA THR A 155 3.54 6.04 5.11
C THR A 155 3.90 4.78 4.34
N LEU A 156 3.20 4.53 3.24
CA LEU A 156 3.45 3.43 2.31
C LEU A 156 4.12 3.99 1.06
N GLU A 157 5.20 3.37 0.62
CA GLU A 157 5.90 3.72 -0.62
C GLU A 157 5.77 2.60 -1.64
N PHE A 158 5.20 2.96 -2.78
CA PHE A 158 5.04 2.08 -3.92
C PHE A 158 5.95 2.49 -5.06
N THR A 159 6.54 1.52 -5.75
CA THR A 159 7.18 1.72 -7.05
C THR A 159 6.12 1.83 -8.14
N ALA A 160 6.44 2.54 -9.24
CA ALA A 160 5.49 2.70 -10.34
C ALA A 160 5.48 1.49 -11.30
N SER A 161 6.64 0.84 -11.51
CA SER A 161 6.76 -0.26 -12.47
C SER A 161 7.78 -1.31 -11.98
N PRO A 162 7.33 -2.49 -11.55
CA PRO A 162 5.94 -2.82 -11.27
C PRO A 162 5.38 -1.98 -10.11
N PHE A 163 4.04 -1.79 -10.08
CA PHE A 163 3.40 -1.15 -8.94
C PHE A 163 3.36 -2.12 -7.77
N GLN A 164 4.22 -1.87 -6.78
CA GLN A 164 4.32 -2.73 -5.60
C GLN A 164 4.85 -1.98 -4.38
N LEU A 165 4.42 -2.40 -3.19
CA LEU A 165 4.94 -1.86 -1.94
C LEU A 165 6.44 -2.12 -1.83
N ARG A 166 7.21 -1.08 -1.61
CA ARG A 166 8.66 -1.13 -1.46
C ARG A 166 9.10 -0.88 -0.03
N ARG A 167 8.42 0.03 0.67
CA ARG A 167 8.77 0.45 2.01
C ARG A 167 7.52 0.91 2.75
N TRP A 168 7.52 0.74 4.05
CA TRP A 168 6.62 1.48 4.92
C TRP A 168 7.41 2.20 6.02
N ILE A 169 6.83 3.30 6.50
CA ILE A 169 7.37 4.10 7.60
C ILE A 169 6.25 4.24 8.61
N VAL A 170 6.53 3.87 9.84
CA VAL A 170 5.65 4.11 10.99
C VAL A 170 6.24 5.26 11.79
N GLU A 171 5.42 6.23 12.12
CA GLU A 171 5.74 7.31 13.04
C GLU A 171 4.73 7.26 14.19
N ASP A 172 5.21 7.13 15.40
CA ASP A 172 4.37 7.12 16.59
C ASP A 172 3.97 8.53 17.04
N VAL A 173 3.15 8.62 18.09
CA VAL A 173 2.70 9.91 18.65
C VAL A 173 3.82 10.76 19.26
N ALA A 174 4.98 10.17 19.56
CA ALA A 174 6.17 10.88 20.03
C ALA A 174 7.05 11.37 18.87
N GLY A 175 6.69 11.07 17.62
CA GLY A 175 7.45 11.43 16.41
C GLY A 175 8.63 10.49 16.14
N ILE A 176 8.69 9.35 16.83
CA ILE A 176 9.72 8.33 16.57
C ILE A 176 9.34 7.59 15.28
N GLN A 177 10.24 7.62 14.32
CA GLN A 177 10.05 6.98 13.03
C GLN A 177 10.83 5.67 12.94
N THR A 178 10.18 4.68 12.34
CA THR A 178 10.79 3.41 11.96
C THR A 178 10.44 3.13 10.51
N SER A 179 11.44 2.98 9.67
CA SER A 179 11.26 2.62 8.25
C SER A 179 11.66 1.18 8.01
N VAL A 180 10.84 0.44 7.29
CA VAL A 180 11.07 -0.94 6.87
C VAL A 180 11.08 -1.01 5.35
N THR A 181 12.23 -1.34 4.78
CA THR A 181 12.41 -1.51 3.34
C THR A 181 12.37 -2.99 2.99
N LEU A 182 11.53 -3.35 2.03
CA LEU A 182 11.34 -4.73 1.57
C LEU A 182 12.31 -5.06 0.43
N GLN A 183 12.86 -6.26 0.48
CA GLN A 183 13.78 -6.80 -0.50
C GLN A 183 13.40 -8.27 -0.81
N ASN A 184 13.82 -8.78 -1.95
CA ASN A 184 13.66 -10.18 -2.35
C ASN A 184 12.23 -10.70 -2.17
N MET A 185 11.24 -9.87 -2.52
CA MET A 185 9.83 -10.20 -2.32
C MET A 185 9.38 -11.34 -3.24
N ALA A 186 8.74 -12.34 -2.65
CA ALA A 186 8.08 -13.44 -3.34
C ALA A 186 6.62 -13.52 -2.91
N PHE A 187 5.72 -13.63 -3.87
CA PHE A 187 4.27 -13.62 -3.67
C PHE A 187 3.63 -14.95 -4.06
N GLY A 188 2.46 -15.24 -3.51
CA GLY A 188 1.65 -16.40 -3.88
C GLY A 188 2.22 -17.76 -3.44
N LEU A 189 3.30 -17.77 -2.67
CA LEU A 189 3.86 -19.02 -2.14
C LEU A 189 2.99 -19.56 -0.98
N PRO A 190 2.90 -20.89 -0.83
CA PRO A 190 2.22 -21.49 0.33
C PRO A 190 2.85 -20.99 1.65
N VAL A 191 1.99 -20.65 2.60
CA VAL A 191 2.37 -20.26 3.95
C VAL A 191 1.48 -21.00 4.94
N GLU A 192 2.09 -21.82 5.79
CA GLU A 192 1.40 -22.66 6.74
C GLU A 192 0.95 -21.89 7.98
N ASN A 193 -0.13 -22.35 8.63
CA ASN A 193 -0.60 -21.78 9.90
C ASN A 193 0.45 -21.86 11.00
N ALA A 194 1.24 -22.94 11.01
CA ALA A 194 2.28 -23.18 11.99
C ALA A 194 3.36 -22.09 12.01
N GLU A 195 3.57 -21.38 10.88
CA GLU A 195 4.55 -20.29 10.81
C GLU A 195 4.19 -19.10 11.70
N PHE A 196 2.90 -18.95 12.04
CA PHE A 196 2.40 -17.90 12.93
C PHE A 196 2.07 -18.39 14.34
N SER A 197 2.50 -19.60 14.70
CA SER A 197 2.29 -20.14 16.03
C SER A 197 3.15 -19.40 17.04
N LEU A 198 2.55 -19.06 18.18
CA LEU A 198 3.29 -18.53 19.33
C LEU A 198 4.05 -19.65 20.04
N PRO A 199 5.25 -19.36 20.53
CA PRO A 199 5.95 -20.31 21.37
C PRO A 199 5.20 -20.50 22.70
N ASN A 200 5.30 -21.69 23.26
CA ASN A 200 4.80 -21.99 24.59
C ASN A 200 5.97 -21.99 25.56
N TYR A 201 6.09 -20.98 26.40
CA TYR A 201 7.07 -20.91 27.44
C TYR A 201 6.43 -21.39 28.76
N PRO A 202 6.74 -22.61 29.23
CA PRO A 202 6.20 -23.07 30.51
C PRO A 202 6.67 -22.14 31.63
N ASN A 203 5.72 -21.72 32.51
CA ASN A 203 5.89 -20.83 33.66
C ASN A 203 5.75 -19.31 33.36
N GLN A 204 4.95 -18.95 32.36
CA GLN A 204 4.37 -17.60 32.25
C GLN A 204 2.97 -17.53 32.83
#